data_b03bc03f90ac0a5cb785f30c9188751b
#
_entry.id   b03bc03f90ac0a5cb785f30c9188751b
#
_cell.length_a   1.000
_cell.length_b   1.000
_cell.length_c   1.000
_cell.angle_alpha   90.00
_cell.angle_beta   90.00
_cell.angle_gamma   90.00
#
_symmetry.space_group_name_H-M   'P 1'
#
loop_
_entity.id
_entity.type
_entity.pdbx_description
1 polymer ?
#
loop_
_entity_poly.entity_id
_entity_poly.type
_entity_poly.pdbx_seq_one_letter_code
_entity_poly.pdbx_strand_id
1 'polypeptide(L)'
;MRLIVGISGASGVIMGYQMLKALKQLPDMEVHLIITEGAVKNFECETNIEISRLAELADFTHSNKNLAASISSGSFVTDGMIIISA
;
A
#
# COMPACT_ATOMS: atom_id res chain seq x y z
N MET A 1 9.11 -7.88 10.88
CA MET A 1 8.29 -8.50 9.84
C MET A 1 8.12 -7.53 8.69
N ARG A 2 8.27 -8.00 7.47
CA ARG A 2 8.11 -7.19 6.27
C ARG A 2 6.83 -7.57 5.56
N LEU A 3 5.95 -6.60 5.35
CA LEU A 3 4.64 -6.82 4.78
C LEU A 3 4.42 -5.89 3.57
N ILE A 4 3.86 -6.45 2.50
CA ILE A 4 3.48 -5.67 1.33
C ILE A 4 1.98 -5.44 1.38
N VAL A 5 1.55 -4.21 1.19
CA VAL A 5 0.14 -3.86 1.08
C VAL A 5 -0.08 -3.26 -0.29
N GLY A 6 -0.81 -3.96 -1.14
CA GLY A 6 -1.16 -3.51 -2.48
C GLY A 6 -2.60 -3.01 -2.51
N ILE A 7 -2.80 -1.82 -3.04
CA ILE A 7 -4.13 -1.19 -3.09
C ILE A 7 -4.49 -0.88 -4.53
N SER A 8 -5.66 -1.33 -4.94
CA SER A 8 -6.22 -1.00 -6.25
C SER A 8 -7.72 -0.75 -6.10
N GLY A 9 -8.25 0.12 -6.94
CA GLY A 9 -9.68 0.47 -6.92
C GLY A 9 -10.04 1.50 -5.87
N ALA A 10 -11.21 2.11 -6.03
CA ALA A 10 -11.65 3.24 -5.20
C ALA A 10 -11.94 2.81 -3.77
N SER A 11 -12.75 1.75 -3.61
CA SER A 11 -13.13 1.28 -2.27
C SER A 11 -11.94 0.69 -1.52
N GLY A 12 -11.00 0.11 -2.26
CA GLY A 12 -9.81 -0.47 -1.68
C GLY A 12 -8.93 0.55 -0.98
N VAL A 13 -8.95 1.81 -1.44
CA VAL A 13 -8.11 2.84 -0.86
C VAL A 13 -8.55 3.18 0.57
N ILE A 14 -9.85 3.29 0.81
CA ILE A 14 -10.37 3.59 2.16
C ILE A 14 -10.04 2.45 3.12
N MET A 15 -10.28 1.21 2.69
CA MET A 15 -9.94 0.04 3.48
C MET A 15 -8.43 -0.05 3.73
N GLY A 16 -7.64 0.26 2.70
CA GLY A 16 -6.19 0.28 2.81
C GLY A 16 -5.69 1.33 3.80
N TYR A 17 -6.30 2.50 3.81
CA TYR A 17 -5.97 3.55 4.77
C TYR A 17 -6.18 3.07 6.20
N GLN A 18 -7.32 2.44 6.46
CA GLN A 18 -7.61 1.89 7.77
C GLN A 18 -6.66 0.76 8.15
N MET A 19 -6.32 -0.10 7.19
CA MET A 19 -5.37 -1.18 7.39
C MET A 19 -3.99 -0.64 7.75
N LEU A 20 -3.51 0.36 7.03
CA LEU A 20 -2.21 0.97 7.31
C LEU A 20 -2.16 1.62 8.69
N LYS A 21 -3.25 2.26 9.10
CA LYS A 21 -3.34 2.82 10.44
C LYS A 21 -3.22 1.75 11.51
N ALA A 22 -3.88 0.61 11.29
CA ALA A 22 -3.81 -0.51 12.23
C ALA A 22 -2.40 -1.11 12.26
N LEU A 23 -1.78 -1.29 11.11
CA LEU A 23 -0.43 -1.87 11.04
C LEU A 23 0.61 -0.97 11.69
N LYS A 24 0.42 0.35 11.62
CA LYS A 24 1.35 1.28 12.26
C LYS A 24 1.39 1.14 13.77
N GLN A 25 0.35 0.59 14.38
CA GLN A 25 0.29 0.33 15.81
C GLN A 25 1.13 -0.87 16.22
N LEU A 26 1.52 -1.73 15.29
CA LEU A 26 2.24 -2.95 15.58
C LEU A 26 3.75 -2.69 15.62
N PRO A 27 4.46 -3.20 16.65
CA PRO A 27 5.90 -3.08 16.71
C PRO A 27 6.58 -3.98 15.68
N ASP A 28 7.76 -3.59 15.24
CA ASP A 28 8.61 -4.38 14.35
C ASP A 28 7.98 -4.73 13.00
N MET A 29 7.02 -3.92 12.56
CA MET A 29 6.36 -4.09 11.27
C MET A 29 6.95 -3.12 10.25
N GLU A 30 7.53 -3.66 9.19
CA GLU A 30 7.98 -2.87 8.04
C GLU A 30 6.95 -3.01 6.93
N VAL A 31 6.29 -1.91 6.58
CA VAL A 31 5.19 -1.90 5.62
C VAL A 31 5.64 -1.27 4.31
N HIS A 32 5.49 -2.01 3.23
CA HIS A 32 5.77 -1.55 1.87
C HIS A 32 4.43 -1.38 1.15
N LEU A 33 4.14 -0.16 0.75
CA LEU A 33 2.88 0.17 0.10
C LEU A 33 3.06 0.23 -1.41
N ILE A 34 2.16 -0.46 -2.12
CA ILE A 34 2.01 -0.32 -3.57
C ILE A 34 0.60 0.20 -3.82
N ILE A 35 0.48 1.27 -4.59
CA ILE A 35 -0.84 1.78 -4.94
C ILE A 35 -0.89 2.03 -6.44
N THR A 36 -1.95 1.57 -7.10
CA THR A 36 -2.09 1.74 -8.54
C THR A 36 -2.45 3.19 -8.88
N GLU A 37 -2.13 3.61 -10.11
CA GLU A 37 -2.46 4.96 -10.56
C GLU A 37 -3.97 5.22 -10.51
N GLY A 38 -4.78 4.23 -10.87
CA GLY A 38 -6.23 4.34 -10.79
C GLY A 38 -6.71 4.54 -9.37
N ALA A 39 -6.12 3.84 -8.42
CA ALA A 39 -6.47 4.00 -7.01
C ALA A 39 -6.10 5.39 -6.50
N VAL A 40 -4.94 5.93 -6.90
CA VAL A 40 -4.52 7.28 -6.53
C VAL A 40 -5.53 8.30 -7.01
N LYS A 41 -5.94 8.21 -8.28
CA LYS A 41 -6.91 9.15 -8.85
C LYS A 41 -8.25 9.07 -8.14
N ASN A 42 -8.73 7.86 -7.87
CA ASN A 42 -10.00 7.67 -7.17
C ASN A 42 -9.96 8.22 -5.76
N PHE A 43 -8.83 8.02 -5.08
CA PHE A 43 -8.65 8.51 -3.71
C PHE A 43 -8.76 10.02 -3.64
N GLU A 44 -8.09 10.72 -4.57
CA GLU A 44 -8.10 12.17 -4.62
C GLU A 44 -9.49 12.72 -4.95
N CYS A 45 -10.28 11.99 -5.75
CA CYS A 45 -11.62 12.42 -6.13
C CYS A 45 -12.67 12.14 -5.05
N GLU A 46 -12.54 11.06 -4.31
CA GLU A 46 -13.58 10.58 -3.39
C GLU A 46 -13.37 10.96 -1.93
N THR A 47 -12.17 11.39 -1.57
CA THR A 47 -11.85 11.74 -0.19
C THR A 47 -11.18 13.10 -0.14
N ASN A 48 -11.21 13.70 1.05
CA ASN A 48 -10.47 14.93 1.32
C ASN A 48 -9.09 14.63 1.91
N ILE A 49 -8.73 13.37 1.96
CA ILE A 49 -7.44 12.93 2.50
C ILE A 49 -6.41 12.95 1.36
N GLU A 50 -5.27 13.56 1.60
CA GLU A 50 -4.20 13.59 0.61
C GLU A 50 -3.51 12.23 0.55
N ILE A 51 -3.05 11.85 -0.64
CA ILE A 51 -2.35 10.59 -0.84
C ILE A 51 -1.06 10.52 -0.01
N SER A 52 -0.49 11.67 0.30
CA SER A 52 0.70 11.74 1.16
C SER A 52 0.44 11.17 2.56
N ARG A 53 -0.80 11.24 3.04
CA ARG A 53 -1.16 10.66 4.32
C ARG A 53 -1.03 9.14 4.32
N LEU A 54 -1.42 8.52 3.21
CA LEU A 54 -1.22 7.09 3.03
C LEU A 54 0.27 6.74 3.06
N ALA A 55 1.07 7.52 2.35
CA ALA A 55 2.50 7.28 2.29
C ALA A 55 3.17 7.43 3.65
N GLU A 56 2.70 8.36 4.48
CA GLU A 56 3.22 8.54 5.83
C GLU A 56 2.98 7.35 6.74
N LEU A 57 1.92 6.58 6.49
CA LEU A 57 1.58 5.42 7.29
C LEU A 57 2.37 4.18 6.89
N ALA A 58 2.99 4.19 5.73
CA ALA A 58 3.85 3.10 5.28
C ALA A 58 5.31 3.49 5.51
N ASP A 59 6.15 2.48 5.71
CA ASP A 59 7.60 2.72 5.84
C ASP A 59 8.22 3.03 4.48
N PHE A 60 7.70 2.38 3.43
CA PHE A 60 8.16 2.58 2.05
C PHE A 60 6.97 2.59 1.11
N THR A 61 7.03 3.45 0.11
CA THR A 61 6.03 3.51 -0.95
C THR A 61 6.71 3.23 -2.28
N HIS A 62 6.18 2.31 -3.05
CA HIS A 62 6.76 1.87 -4.32
C HIS A 62 5.82 2.14 -5.48
N SER A 63 6.41 2.40 -6.66
CA SER A 63 5.62 2.38 -7.87
C SER A 63 5.26 0.93 -8.20
N ASN A 64 4.08 0.74 -8.78
CA ASN A 64 3.59 -0.58 -9.11
C ASN A 64 4.57 -1.37 -9.98
N LYS A 65 5.18 -0.70 -10.97
CA LYS A 65 6.10 -1.35 -11.90
C LYS A 65 7.38 -1.85 -11.23
N ASN A 66 7.95 -1.03 -10.37
CA ASN A 66 9.22 -1.37 -9.72
C ASN A 66 9.07 -2.57 -8.80
N LEU A 67 8.02 -2.57 -8.00
CA LEU A 67 7.81 -3.68 -7.07
C LEU A 67 7.37 -4.95 -7.78
N ALA A 68 6.56 -4.83 -8.83
CA ALA A 68 6.19 -5.99 -9.63
C ALA A 68 7.41 -6.68 -10.23
N ALA A 69 8.37 -5.90 -10.72
CA ALA A 69 9.61 -6.44 -11.24
C ALA A 69 10.43 -7.15 -10.15
N SER A 70 10.53 -6.55 -8.98
CA SER A 70 11.25 -7.15 -7.85
C SER A 70 10.62 -8.45 -7.38
N ILE A 71 9.30 -8.49 -7.30
CA ILE A 71 8.57 -9.69 -6.89
C ILE A 71 8.75 -10.79 -7.95
N SER A 72 8.63 -10.45 -9.23
CA SER A 72 8.76 -11.42 -10.32
C SER A 72 10.15 -12.04 -10.38
N SER A 73 11.17 -11.28 -10.05
CA SER A 73 12.54 -11.77 -10.05
C SER A 73 12.89 -12.57 -8.80
N GLY A 74 12.02 -12.57 -7.80
CA GLY A 74 12.28 -13.23 -6.53
C GLY A 74 13.31 -12.51 -5.67
N SER A 75 13.68 -11.29 -6.02
CA SER A 75 14.71 -10.55 -5.28
C SER A 75 14.15 -9.82 -4.06
N PHE A 76 12.84 -9.70 -3.95
CA PHE A 76 12.21 -9.03 -2.81
C PHE A 76 11.69 -10.06 -1.82
N VAL A 77 12.29 -10.08 -0.63
CA VAL A 77 11.91 -11.00 0.44
C VAL A 77 10.87 -10.35 1.32
N THR A 78 9.72 -11.02 1.51
CA THR A 78 8.63 -10.53 2.33
C THR A 78 8.05 -11.66 3.17
N ASP A 79 7.49 -11.30 4.33
CA ASP A 79 6.81 -12.26 5.20
C ASP A 79 5.35 -12.45 4.79
N GLY A 80 4.79 -11.52 4.04
CA GLY A 80 3.42 -11.63 3.58
C GLY A 80 3.02 -10.50 2.65
N MET A 81 1.88 -10.68 1.98
CA MET A 81 1.32 -9.69 1.08
C MET A 81 -0.20 -9.64 1.25
N ILE A 82 -0.73 -8.43 1.35
CA ILE A 82 -2.16 -8.19 1.41
C ILE A 82 -2.55 -7.37 0.18
N ILE A 83 -3.51 -7.86 -0.58
CA ILE A 83 -4.03 -7.17 -1.75
C ILE A 83 -5.45 -6.71 -1.43
N ILE A 84 -5.68 -5.41 -1.56
CA ILE A 84 -7.00 -4.81 -1.36
C ILE A 84 -7.46 -4.25 -2.69
N SER A 85 -8.51 -4.84 -3.22
CA SER A 85 -9.09 -4.39 -4.49
C SER A 85 -10.61 -4.27 -4.34
N ALA A 86 -11.21 -3.41 -5.15
CA ALA A 86 -12.65 -3.20 -5.11
C ALA A 86 -13.25 -3.27 -6.49
#